data_3cf98bfb509cb5c18f1e25c42aa2f381
#
_entry.id   3cf98bfb509cb5c18f1e25c42aa2f381
#
_cell.length_a   1.000
_cell.length_b   1.000
_cell.length_c   1.000
_cell.angle_alpha   90.00
_cell.angle_beta   90.00
_cell.angle_gamma   90.00
#
_symmetry.space_group_name_H-M   'P 1'
#
loop_
_entity.id
_entity.type
_entity.pdbx_description
1 polymer ?
#
loop_
_entity_poly.entity_id
_entity_poly.type
_entity_poly.pdbx_seq_one_letter_code
_entity_poly.pdbx_strand_id
1 'polypeptide(L)'
;MKNRRWAGKRSGIAFGAVALILTALVVPYACAGTTGAVPFSGDNPSSGTRTVTIADITDFHGHIERGADNATAFTVADSHNPGNMIPVSTGDLVGGSPYESAVEKDQPTLDMAKAWGLTISAIGNHEFDRGVADFNNRIADPSNGIDWLCANASAANKSPDGLLSHVRDSTIRTVNGKRIGFVGALTDALGSVATPQITRDADLDERAVDAINRVARELKRSGKVDAVVALLHADASAAADIGRD
;
A
#
# COMPACT_ATOMS: atom_id res chain seq x y z
N MET A 1 45.54 30.14 -26.63
CA MET A 1 44.23 29.49 -26.74
C MET A 1 44.26 28.22 -25.90
N LYS A 2 43.62 28.25 -24.71
CA LYS A 2 43.62 27.14 -23.76
C LYS A 2 42.24 26.43 -23.79
N ASN A 3 42.21 25.21 -24.31
CA ASN A 3 41.03 24.35 -24.28
C ASN A 3 40.75 23.88 -22.84
N ARG A 4 39.66 24.33 -22.23
CA ARG A 4 39.12 23.73 -21.00
C ARG A 4 38.16 22.61 -21.37
N ARG A 5 38.56 21.37 -21.13
CA ARG A 5 37.66 20.19 -21.12
C ARG A 5 36.79 20.25 -19.86
N TRP A 6 35.50 20.33 -20.05
CA TRP A 6 34.51 20.11 -18.99
C TRP A 6 34.31 18.61 -18.81
N ALA A 7 34.77 18.07 -17.67
CA ALA A 7 34.44 16.72 -17.24
C ALA A 7 33.17 16.80 -16.41
N GLY A 8 32.02 16.52 -17.01
CA GLY A 8 30.75 16.36 -16.30
C GLY A 8 30.76 15.05 -15.52
N LYS A 9 30.76 15.12 -14.20
CA LYS A 9 30.45 13.99 -13.33
C LYS A 9 28.97 13.65 -13.52
N ARG A 10 28.69 12.54 -14.17
CA ARG A 10 27.37 11.91 -14.14
C ARG A 10 27.22 11.21 -12.79
N SER A 11 26.49 11.82 -11.86
CA SER A 11 26.02 11.12 -10.67
C SER A 11 24.85 10.25 -11.11
N GLY A 12 25.11 8.98 -11.36
CA GLY A 12 24.07 7.98 -11.53
C GLY A 12 23.47 7.70 -10.17
N ILE A 13 22.28 8.21 -9.90
CA ILE A 13 21.46 7.74 -8.80
C ILE A 13 20.85 6.43 -9.26
N ALA A 14 21.37 5.32 -8.75
CA ALA A 14 20.77 4.01 -8.94
C ALA A 14 19.54 3.92 -8.02
N PHE A 15 18.34 4.10 -8.57
CA PHE A 15 17.12 3.71 -7.89
C PHE A 15 17.04 2.18 -7.89
N GLY A 16 17.44 1.58 -6.78
CA GLY A 16 17.22 0.17 -6.53
C GLY A 16 15.79 -0.04 -6.04
N ALA A 17 15.01 -0.82 -6.76
CA ALA A 17 13.76 -1.34 -6.21
C ALA A 17 14.10 -2.22 -5.00
N VAL A 18 13.79 -1.75 -3.80
CA VAL A 18 13.94 -2.52 -2.56
C VAL A 18 12.63 -3.23 -2.30
N ALA A 19 12.58 -4.52 -2.59
CA ALA A 19 11.50 -5.38 -2.12
C ALA A 19 11.71 -5.59 -0.61
N LEU A 20 10.90 -4.92 0.22
CA LEU A 20 10.92 -5.11 1.66
C LEU A 20 10.02 -6.30 2.01
N ILE A 21 10.62 -7.44 2.35
CA ILE A 21 9.88 -8.61 2.87
C ILE A 21 9.63 -8.37 4.35
N LEU A 22 8.43 -7.90 4.71
CA LEU A 22 8.03 -7.76 6.10
C LEU A 22 7.41 -9.07 6.58
N THR A 23 8.13 -9.83 7.38
CA THR A 23 7.59 -11.01 8.07
C THR A 23 6.96 -10.53 9.37
N ALA A 24 5.63 -10.34 9.39
CA ALA A 24 4.93 -9.98 10.62
C ALA A 24 4.76 -11.21 11.52
N LEU A 25 5.49 -11.25 12.63
CA LEU A 25 5.32 -12.23 13.68
C LEU A 25 4.16 -11.81 14.58
N VAL A 26 3.01 -12.47 14.47
CA VAL A 26 1.88 -12.23 15.39
C VAL A 26 2.12 -13.00 16.67
N VAL A 27 2.56 -12.33 17.74
CA VAL A 27 2.66 -12.90 19.09
C VAL A 27 1.26 -12.80 19.74
N PRO A 28 0.66 -13.92 20.20
CA PRO A 28 -0.59 -13.83 20.95
C PRO A 28 -0.33 -13.23 22.33
N TYR A 29 -1.01 -12.14 22.64
CA TYR A 29 -0.99 -11.54 23.97
C TYR A 29 -1.81 -12.44 24.92
N ALA A 30 -1.17 -13.17 25.81
CA ALA A 30 -1.82 -13.93 26.87
C ALA A 30 -2.10 -12.99 28.05
N CYS A 31 -3.37 -12.66 28.29
CA CYS A 31 -3.80 -12.05 29.54
C CYS A 31 -3.73 -13.11 30.64
N ALA A 32 -2.82 -12.93 31.59
CA ALA A 32 -2.78 -13.73 32.81
C ALA A 32 -3.83 -13.22 33.80
N GLY A 33 -4.93 -13.93 33.92
CA GLY A 33 -5.88 -13.81 35.01
C GLY A 33 -5.95 -15.12 35.77
N THR A 34 -5.51 -15.10 37.04
CA THR A 34 -5.60 -16.24 37.97
C THR A 34 -7.03 -16.47 38.39
N THR A 35 -7.56 -17.70 38.26
CA THR A 35 -8.21 -18.49 39.33
C THR A 35 -8.87 -19.75 38.75
N GLY A 36 -8.65 -20.91 39.40
CA GLY A 36 -9.58 -22.04 39.43
C GLY A 36 -9.45 -23.06 38.30
N ALA A 37 -8.67 -24.09 38.52
CA ALA A 37 -8.58 -25.27 37.68
C ALA A 37 -9.89 -26.08 37.73
N VAL A 38 -10.49 -26.32 36.53
CA VAL A 38 -11.33 -27.49 36.24
C VAL A 38 -10.74 -28.19 35.03
N PRO A 39 -10.48 -29.52 35.10
CA PRO A 39 -9.93 -30.24 33.97
C PRO A 39 -11.02 -30.47 32.94
N PHE A 40 -10.98 -29.69 31.85
CA PHE A 40 -11.76 -29.99 30.66
C PHE A 40 -10.82 -30.68 29.66
N SER A 41 -10.97 -32.01 29.53
CA SER A 41 -10.39 -32.81 28.45
C SER A 41 -11.13 -32.42 27.17
N GLY A 42 -10.56 -31.54 26.41
CA GLY A 42 -10.98 -31.22 25.06
C GLY A 42 -9.72 -30.95 24.27
N ASP A 43 -9.55 -31.65 23.19
CA ASP A 43 -8.42 -31.53 22.24
C ASP A 43 -8.25 -30.04 21.88
N ASN A 44 -7.20 -29.46 22.43
CA ASN A 44 -6.80 -28.08 22.12
C ASN A 44 -6.17 -28.13 20.72
N PRO A 45 -6.81 -27.58 19.67
CA PRO A 45 -6.12 -27.46 18.40
C PRO A 45 -4.89 -26.62 18.64
N SER A 46 -3.73 -27.22 18.47
CA SER A 46 -2.43 -26.58 18.61
C SER A 46 -2.48 -25.16 18.03
N SER A 47 -2.20 -24.17 18.86
CA SER A 47 -2.06 -22.77 18.44
C SER A 47 -0.79 -22.62 17.58
N GLY A 48 -0.79 -23.28 16.42
CA GLY A 48 0.28 -23.16 15.44
C GLY A 48 0.35 -21.73 14.95
N THR A 49 1.52 -21.14 15.04
CA THR A 49 1.81 -19.83 14.41
C THR A 49 1.48 -19.94 12.92
N ARG A 50 0.62 -19.05 12.42
CA ARG A 50 0.29 -18.95 11.01
C ARG A 50 1.02 -17.77 10.42
N THR A 51 1.79 -18.00 9.38
CA THR A 51 2.54 -16.96 8.67
C THR A 51 1.74 -16.48 7.47
N VAL A 52 1.66 -15.17 7.28
CA VAL A 52 1.18 -14.51 6.07
C VAL A 52 2.33 -13.67 5.53
N THR A 53 2.59 -13.77 4.24
CA THR A 53 3.61 -12.98 3.56
C THR A 53 2.96 -11.76 2.92
N ILE A 54 3.46 -10.57 3.19
CA ILE A 54 3.09 -9.34 2.48
C ILE A 54 4.26 -8.98 1.57
N ALA A 55 4.02 -8.92 0.27
CA ALA A 55 5.01 -8.51 -0.72
C ALA A 55 4.60 -7.13 -1.26
N ASP A 56 5.42 -6.13 -1.00
CA ASP A 56 5.13 -4.74 -1.35
C ASP A 56 5.99 -4.26 -2.52
N ILE A 57 5.38 -3.48 -3.40
CA ILE A 57 6.05 -2.70 -4.43
C ILE A 57 5.71 -1.22 -4.22
N THR A 58 6.71 -0.35 -4.23
CA THR A 58 6.54 1.10 -4.11
C THR A 58 7.27 1.80 -5.23
N ASP A 59 6.79 2.98 -5.62
CA ASP A 59 7.46 3.85 -6.60
C ASP A 59 7.81 3.11 -7.91
N PHE A 60 6.87 2.32 -8.41
CA PHE A 60 7.07 1.57 -9.66
C PHE A 60 7.06 2.50 -10.88
N HIS A 61 6.26 3.58 -10.83
CA HIS A 61 6.22 4.62 -11.85
C HIS A 61 6.14 4.09 -13.28
N GLY A 62 5.29 3.10 -13.52
CA GLY A 62 5.10 2.57 -14.86
C GLY A 62 6.34 2.00 -15.55
N HIS A 63 7.36 1.61 -14.80
CA HIS A 63 8.59 0.98 -15.31
C HIS A 63 8.34 -0.45 -15.80
N ILE A 64 7.50 -0.57 -16.85
CA ILE A 64 7.07 -1.87 -17.39
C ILE A 64 8.20 -2.77 -17.87
N GLU A 65 9.36 -2.19 -18.22
CA GLU A 65 10.59 -2.94 -18.53
C GLU A 65 11.11 -3.75 -17.34
N ARG A 66 10.71 -3.40 -16.11
CA ARG A 66 11.04 -4.12 -14.88
C ARG A 66 9.99 -5.18 -14.49
N GLY A 67 8.97 -5.34 -15.31
CA GLY A 67 7.83 -6.18 -14.99
C GLY A 67 8.17 -7.64 -14.74
N ALA A 68 9.10 -8.20 -15.51
CA ALA A 68 9.56 -9.57 -15.32
C ALA A 68 10.39 -9.75 -14.04
N ASP A 69 11.18 -8.76 -13.66
CA ASP A 69 11.96 -8.76 -12.42
C ASP A 69 11.01 -8.77 -11.20
N ASN A 70 9.97 -7.92 -11.22
CA ASN A 70 8.98 -7.87 -10.15
C ASN A 70 8.12 -9.14 -10.08
N ALA A 71 7.72 -9.70 -11.22
CA ALA A 71 7.02 -10.98 -11.26
C ALA A 71 7.86 -12.10 -10.64
N THR A 72 9.17 -12.11 -10.91
CA THR A 72 10.12 -13.05 -10.32
C THR A 72 10.22 -12.83 -8.81
N ALA A 73 10.32 -11.57 -8.34
CA ALA A 73 10.40 -11.26 -6.92
C ALA A 73 9.13 -11.72 -6.17
N PHE A 74 7.94 -11.48 -6.71
CA PHE A 74 6.68 -11.98 -6.14
C PHE A 74 6.63 -13.51 -6.13
N THR A 75 7.08 -14.18 -7.21
CA THR A 75 7.14 -15.64 -7.27
C THR A 75 8.07 -16.21 -6.20
N VAL A 76 9.24 -15.60 -6.01
CA VAL A 76 10.18 -15.99 -4.95
C VAL A 76 9.56 -15.77 -3.57
N ALA A 77 8.92 -14.61 -3.34
CA ALA A 77 8.25 -14.33 -2.06
C ALA A 77 7.15 -15.36 -1.75
N ASP A 78 6.32 -15.72 -2.74
CA ASP A 78 5.29 -16.75 -2.59
C ASP A 78 5.89 -18.14 -2.30
N SER A 79 7.03 -18.46 -2.92
CA SER A 79 7.68 -19.77 -2.73
C SER A 79 8.10 -20.06 -1.29
N HIS A 80 8.31 -19.02 -0.47
CA HIS A 80 8.62 -19.17 0.96
C HIS A 80 7.39 -19.50 1.83
N ASN A 81 6.18 -19.21 1.33
CA ASN A 81 4.92 -19.45 2.02
C ASN A 81 3.78 -19.61 1.01
N PRO A 82 3.78 -20.71 0.22
CA PRO A 82 2.96 -20.83 -0.98
C PRO A 82 1.47 -20.64 -0.72
N GLY A 83 0.84 -19.78 -1.53
CA GLY A 83 -0.58 -19.46 -1.45
C GLY A 83 -1.00 -18.60 -0.25
N ASN A 84 -0.05 -18.12 0.54
CA ASN A 84 -0.28 -17.27 1.71
C ASN A 84 0.41 -15.90 1.57
N MET A 85 0.70 -15.47 0.36
CA MET A 85 1.23 -14.16 0.04
C MET A 85 0.11 -13.22 -0.41
N ILE A 86 0.22 -11.96 -0.02
CA ILE A 86 -0.62 -10.86 -0.49
C ILE A 86 0.30 -9.82 -1.15
N PRO A 87 0.27 -9.68 -2.48
CA PRO A 87 0.96 -8.59 -3.15
C PRO A 87 0.19 -7.28 -2.95
N VAL A 88 0.91 -6.22 -2.59
CA VAL A 88 0.36 -4.88 -2.35
C VAL A 88 1.25 -3.81 -2.99
N SER A 89 0.73 -2.58 -3.07
CA SER A 89 1.54 -1.41 -3.39
C SER A 89 1.34 -0.32 -2.34
N THR A 90 2.42 0.38 -2.00
CA THR A 90 2.37 1.57 -1.14
C THR A 90 2.30 2.88 -1.91
N GLY A 91 1.91 2.84 -3.17
CA GLY A 91 1.66 4.02 -4.01
C GLY A 91 2.74 4.30 -5.04
N ASP A 92 2.50 5.32 -5.87
CA ASP A 92 3.30 5.68 -7.04
C ASP A 92 3.51 4.48 -7.99
N LEU A 93 2.44 3.69 -8.14
CA LEU A 93 2.41 2.58 -9.09
C LEU A 93 2.41 3.10 -10.53
N VAL A 94 1.67 4.19 -10.77
CA VAL A 94 1.53 4.90 -12.04
C VAL A 94 1.96 6.34 -11.90
N GLY A 95 2.11 7.04 -13.04
CA GLY A 95 2.55 8.44 -13.08
C GLY A 95 4.06 8.61 -12.96
N GLY A 96 4.59 9.74 -13.42
CA GLY A 96 6.04 9.90 -13.58
C GLY A 96 6.66 8.88 -14.55
N SER A 97 5.84 8.20 -15.31
CA SER A 97 6.15 6.97 -16.05
C SER A 97 7.04 7.20 -17.26
N PRO A 98 7.91 6.23 -17.64
CA PRO A 98 8.56 6.19 -18.93
C PRO A 98 7.57 6.23 -20.10
N TYR A 99 8.06 6.63 -21.27
CA TYR A 99 7.24 6.84 -22.46
C TYR A 99 6.36 5.63 -22.81
N GLU A 100 6.91 4.42 -22.66
CA GLU A 100 6.27 3.16 -23.02
C GLU A 100 4.98 2.90 -22.23
N SER A 101 4.92 3.33 -20.97
CA SER A 101 3.70 3.27 -20.15
C SER A 101 2.86 4.54 -20.29
N ALA A 102 3.52 5.71 -20.27
CA ALA A 102 2.86 7.01 -20.28
C ALA A 102 2.02 7.26 -21.53
N VAL A 103 2.46 6.79 -22.74
CA VAL A 103 1.75 6.96 -24.00
C VAL A 103 0.40 6.25 -24.01
N GLU A 104 0.30 5.11 -23.32
CA GLU A 104 -0.92 4.33 -23.10
C GLU A 104 -1.61 4.72 -21.77
N LYS A 105 -1.27 5.90 -21.22
CA LYS A 105 -1.84 6.42 -19.95
C LYS A 105 -1.73 5.42 -18.79
N ASP A 106 -0.63 4.71 -18.72
CA ASP A 106 -0.31 3.70 -17.71
C ASP A 106 -1.21 2.45 -17.68
N GLN A 107 -1.98 2.20 -18.75
CA GLN A 107 -2.75 0.97 -18.86
C GLN A 107 -1.86 -0.29 -18.83
N PRO A 108 -0.68 -0.31 -19.50
CA PRO A 108 0.23 -1.47 -19.40
C PRO A 108 0.67 -1.76 -17.96
N THR A 109 0.83 -0.73 -17.14
CA THR A 109 1.17 -0.90 -15.72
C THR A 109 0.03 -1.55 -14.93
N LEU A 110 -1.21 -1.14 -15.16
CA LEU A 110 -2.38 -1.75 -14.51
C LEU A 110 -2.55 -3.22 -14.93
N ASP A 111 -2.36 -3.52 -16.21
CA ASP A 111 -2.44 -4.90 -16.73
C ASP A 111 -1.33 -5.77 -16.11
N MET A 112 -0.16 -5.22 -15.92
CA MET A 112 0.97 -5.89 -15.29
C MET A 112 0.73 -6.12 -13.80
N ALA A 113 0.24 -5.11 -13.07
CA ALA A 113 -0.15 -5.24 -11.67
C ALA A 113 -1.19 -6.35 -11.46
N LYS A 114 -2.17 -6.41 -12.36
CA LYS A 114 -3.16 -7.48 -12.38
C LYS A 114 -2.53 -8.85 -12.63
N ALA A 115 -1.56 -8.95 -13.54
CA ALA A 115 -0.83 -10.20 -13.82
C ALA A 115 0.01 -10.66 -12.61
N TRP A 116 0.50 -9.75 -11.77
CA TRP A 116 1.17 -10.07 -10.50
C TRP A 116 0.21 -10.48 -9.38
N GLY A 117 -1.10 -10.34 -9.59
CA GLY A 117 -2.11 -10.57 -8.56
C GLY A 117 -2.20 -9.46 -7.53
N LEU A 118 -1.68 -8.25 -7.85
CA LEU A 118 -1.81 -7.08 -6.99
C LEU A 118 -3.26 -6.61 -6.96
N THR A 119 -3.85 -6.57 -5.77
CA THR A 119 -5.27 -6.21 -5.59
C THR A 119 -5.48 -5.12 -4.54
N ILE A 120 -4.42 -4.59 -3.97
CA ILE A 120 -4.46 -3.54 -2.94
C ILE A 120 -3.35 -2.55 -3.21
N SER A 121 -3.67 -1.26 -3.22
CA SER A 121 -2.68 -0.19 -3.28
C SER A 121 -3.07 0.97 -2.38
N ALA A 122 -2.10 1.58 -1.69
CA ALA A 122 -2.27 2.96 -1.24
C ALA A 122 -2.16 3.91 -2.45
N ILE A 123 -2.62 5.14 -2.29
CA ILE A 123 -2.42 6.20 -3.28
C ILE A 123 -1.10 6.89 -2.97
N GLY A 124 -0.26 7.10 -3.99
CA GLY A 124 0.87 8.02 -3.95
C GLY A 124 0.53 9.36 -4.63
N ASN A 125 1.49 10.27 -4.69
CA ASN A 125 1.25 11.58 -5.29
C ASN A 125 1.18 11.52 -6.82
N HIS A 126 1.90 10.60 -7.44
CA HIS A 126 1.94 10.46 -8.91
C HIS A 126 0.72 9.76 -9.50
N GLU A 127 -0.08 9.05 -8.70
CA GLU A 127 -1.40 8.61 -9.14
C GLU A 127 -2.26 9.76 -9.63
N PHE A 128 -2.00 10.98 -9.17
CA PHE A 128 -2.74 12.19 -9.53
C PHE A 128 -2.11 13.01 -10.68
N ASP A 129 -1.07 12.55 -11.35
CA ASP A 129 -0.37 13.32 -12.41
C ASP A 129 -1.29 13.80 -13.53
N ARG A 130 -2.36 13.05 -13.81
CA ARG A 130 -3.39 13.41 -14.79
C ARG A 130 -4.65 14.03 -14.17
N GLY A 131 -4.59 14.37 -12.89
CA GLY A 131 -5.68 14.90 -12.08
C GLY A 131 -6.45 13.83 -11.32
N VAL A 132 -7.04 14.25 -10.19
CA VAL A 132 -7.77 13.37 -9.26
C VAL A 132 -8.97 12.70 -9.96
N ALA A 133 -9.66 13.40 -10.83
CA ALA A 133 -10.78 12.84 -11.58
C ALA A 133 -10.34 11.74 -12.58
N ASP A 134 -9.20 11.89 -13.27
CA ASP A 134 -8.66 10.83 -14.15
C ASP A 134 -8.27 9.60 -13.32
N PHE A 135 -7.60 9.81 -12.18
CA PHE A 135 -7.29 8.72 -11.27
C PHE A 135 -8.56 7.95 -10.87
N ASN A 136 -9.57 8.65 -10.34
CA ASN A 136 -10.78 8.00 -9.86
C ASN A 136 -11.54 7.22 -10.97
N ASN A 137 -11.67 7.85 -12.16
CA ASN A 137 -12.52 7.29 -13.21
C ASN A 137 -11.83 6.25 -14.08
N ARG A 138 -10.51 6.17 -14.04
CA ARG A 138 -9.73 5.29 -14.90
C ARG A 138 -8.79 4.36 -14.14
N ILE A 139 -7.92 4.91 -13.28
CA ILE A 139 -6.96 4.11 -12.53
C ILE A 139 -7.65 3.33 -11.41
N ALA A 140 -8.49 4.03 -10.62
CA ALA A 140 -9.23 3.44 -9.52
C ALA A 140 -10.58 2.80 -9.95
N ASP A 141 -10.85 2.72 -11.27
CA ASP A 141 -12.02 2.00 -11.76
C ASP A 141 -12.03 0.57 -11.22
N PRO A 142 -13.13 0.11 -10.60
CA PRO A 142 -13.23 -1.23 -10.00
C PRO A 142 -12.94 -2.39 -10.96
N SER A 143 -13.07 -2.19 -12.28
CA SER A 143 -12.75 -3.20 -13.29
C SER A 143 -11.25 -3.53 -13.36
N ASN A 144 -10.38 -2.65 -12.87
CA ASN A 144 -8.95 -2.91 -12.73
C ASN A 144 -8.62 -3.90 -11.59
N GLY A 145 -9.58 -4.13 -10.67
CA GLY A 145 -9.44 -5.15 -9.62
C GLY A 145 -8.52 -4.76 -8.46
N ILE A 146 -8.16 -3.47 -8.35
CA ILE A 146 -7.32 -2.94 -7.27
C ILE A 146 -8.18 -2.13 -6.30
N ASP A 147 -8.16 -2.48 -5.01
CA ASP A 147 -8.70 -1.63 -3.94
C ASP A 147 -7.68 -0.52 -3.64
N TRP A 148 -8.03 0.71 -4.02
CA TRP A 148 -7.23 1.90 -3.72
C TRP A 148 -7.60 2.48 -2.36
N LEU A 149 -6.57 2.73 -1.53
CA LEU A 149 -6.76 3.11 -0.13
C LEU A 149 -6.17 4.49 0.18
N CYS A 150 -6.98 5.36 0.83
CA CYS A 150 -6.55 6.65 1.34
C CYS A 150 -7.43 7.07 2.52
N ALA A 151 -7.03 6.73 3.74
CA ALA A 151 -7.80 6.99 4.95
C ALA A 151 -7.85 8.46 5.32
N ASN A 152 -6.85 9.25 4.91
CA ASN A 152 -6.78 10.68 5.22
C ASN A 152 -7.41 11.60 4.14
N ALA A 153 -7.98 11.04 3.07
CA ALA A 153 -8.86 11.82 2.20
C ALA A 153 -10.24 12.01 2.87
N SER A 154 -10.89 13.17 2.67
CA SER A 154 -12.15 13.49 3.31
C SER A 154 -13.27 12.50 3.00
N ALA A 155 -14.18 12.31 3.94
CA ALA A 155 -15.34 11.46 3.73
C ALA A 155 -16.26 11.99 2.61
N ALA A 156 -16.32 13.32 2.44
CA ALA A 156 -17.09 13.94 1.36
C ALA A 156 -16.51 13.59 -0.01
N ASN A 157 -15.17 13.60 -0.12
CA ASN A 157 -14.50 13.27 -1.37
C ASN A 157 -14.60 11.80 -1.77
N LYS A 158 -14.77 10.91 -0.79
CA LYS A 158 -15.00 9.47 -0.99
C LYS A 158 -16.49 9.09 -1.10
N SER A 159 -17.41 10.06 -1.02
CA SER A 159 -18.84 9.83 -1.28
C SER A 159 -19.10 9.45 -2.75
N PRO A 160 -20.29 8.91 -3.08
CA PRO A 160 -20.61 8.53 -4.47
C PRO A 160 -20.47 9.67 -5.49
N ASP A 161 -20.65 10.92 -5.06
CA ASP A 161 -20.51 12.11 -5.90
C ASP A 161 -19.13 12.80 -5.77
N GLY A 162 -18.23 12.24 -4.95
CA GLY A 162 -16.91 12.78 -4.69
C GLY A 162 -15.88 12.40 -5.76
N LEU A 163 -14.78 13.14 -5.81
CA LEU A 163 -13.70 12.92 -6.78
C LEU A 163 -12.88 11.64 -6.49
N LEU A 164 -13.05 11.02 -5.32
CA LEU A 164 -12.40 9.77 -4.91
C LEU A 164 -13.43 8.69 -4.54
N SER A 165 -14.57 8.64 -5.24
CA SER A 165 -15.69 7.74 -4.95
C SER A 165 -15.33 6.24 -5.04
N HIS A 166 -14.26 5.88 -5.73
CA HIS A 166 -13.75 4.50 -5.81
C HIS A 166 -12.67 4.19 -4.76
N VAL A 167 -12.32 5.16 -3.91
CA VAL A 167 -11.29 5.03 -2.88
C VAL A 167 -11.90 4.66 -1.53
N ARG A 168 -11.18 3.89 -0.73
CA ARG A 168 -11.61 3.44 0.60
C ARG A 168 -10.56 3.79 1.66
N ASP A 169 -10.96 3.82 2.93
CA ASP A 169 -10.02 3.95 4.06
C ASP A 169 -9.19 2.66 4.22
N SER A 170 -9.84 1.51 4.02
CA SER A 170 -9.26 0.19 4.30
C SER A 170 -9.96 -0.92 3.52
N THR A 171 -9.28 -2.05 3.42
CA THR A 171 -9.85 -3.32 2.93
C THR A 171 -9.39 -4.49 3.79
N ILE A 172 -10.08 -5.62 3.73
CA ILE A 172 -9.75 -6.82 4.50
C ILE A 172 -9.51 -7.97 3.53
N ARG A 173 -8.44 -8.72 3.75
CA ARG A 173 -8.16 -9.98 3.06
C ARG A 173 -8.05 -11.12 4.07
N THR A 174 -8.55 -12.29 3.67
CA THR A 174 -8.39 -13.51 4.47
C THR A 174 -7.37 -14.40 3.79
N VAL A 175 -6.25 -14.65 4.47
CA VAL A 175 -5.16 -15.49 3.98
C VAL A 175 -4.70 -16.39 5.14
N ASN A 176 -4.48 -17.66 4.86
CA ASN A 176 -4.10 -18.67 5.85
C ASN A 176 -5.03 -18.70 7.08
N GLY A 177 -6.33 -18.46 6.88
CA GLY A 177 -7.33 -18.38 7.93
C GLY A 177 -7.19 -17.15 8.86
N LYS A 178 -6.39 -16.16 8.50
CA LYS A 178 -6.24 -14.89 9.21
C LYS A 178 -6.84 -13.75 8.39
N ARG A 179 -7.55 -12.85 9.07
CA ARG A 179 -8.14 -11.66 8.48
C ARG A 179 -7.19 -10.49 8.70
N ILE A 180 -6.62 -10.01 7.62
CA ILE A 180 -5.66 -8.91 7.62
C ILE A 180 -6.37 -7.67 7.09
N GLY A 181 -6.42 -6.61 7.91
CA GLY A 181 -6.90 -5.29 7.50
C GLY A 181 -5.74 -4.49 6.90
N PHE A 182 -5.96 -3.89 5.74
CA PHE A 182 -5.02 -2.96 5.11
C PHE A 182 -5.60 -1.55 5.18
N VAL A 183 -4.81 -0.60 5.64
CA VAL A 183 -5.18 0.82 5.74
C VAL A 183 -4.17 1.61 4.92
N GLY A 184 -4.64 2.41 3.96
CA GLY A 184 -3.77 3.26 3.14
C GLY A 184 -3.81 4.72 3.59
N ALA A 185 -2.74 5.47 3.38
CA ALA A 185 -2.73 6.93 3.51
C ALA A 185 -1.66 7.56 2.62
N LEU A 186 -1.91 8.80 2.24
CA LEU A 186 -1.05 9.64 1.42
C LEU A 186 -0.33 10.67 2.29
N THR A 187 0.87 11.05 1.88
CA THR A 187 1.72 12.02 2.58
C THR A 187 1.02 13.35 2.92
N ASP A 188 1.25 13.85 4.13
CA ASP A 188 0.82 15.20 4.55
C ASP A 188 1.51 16.31 3.73
N ALA A 189 2.61 15.97 3.06
CA ALA A 189 3.38 16.90 2.24
C ALA A 189 2.86 17.03 0.80
N LEU A 190 1.66 16.53 0.47
CA LEU A 190 1.11 16.57 -0.89
C LEU A 190 1.17 17.96 -1.53
N GLY A 191 0.92 19.02 -0.75
CA GLY A 191 0.99 20.40 -1.24
C GLY A 191 2.39 20.87 -1.66
N SER A 192 3.46 20.15 -1.32
CA SER A 192 4.84 20.45 -1.74
C SER A 192 5.29 19.62 -2.95
N VAL A 193 4.59 18.53 -3.27
CA VAL A 193 4.95 17.60 -4.35
C VAL A 193 3.92 17.54 -5.48
N ALA A 194 2.76 18.19 -5.30
CA ALA A 194 1.68 18.25 -6.29
C ALA A 194 1.26 19.70 -6.57
N THR A 195 0.48 19.89 -7.64
CA THR A 195 -0.05 21.22 -7.97
C THR A 195 -1.12 21.65 -6.96
N PRO A 196 -1.35 22.98 -6.78
CA PRO A 196 -2.43 23.46 -5.92
C PRO A 196 -3.82 22.93 -6.29
N GLN A 197 -4.07 22.62 -7.57
CA GLN A 197 -5.33 22.01 -8.01
C GLN A 197 -5.47 20.59 -7.49
N ILE A 198 -4.44 19.76 -7.67
CA ILE A 198 -4.42 18.36 -7.16
C ILE A 198 -4.59 18.36 -5.65
N THR A 199 -3.89 19.24 -4.92
CA THR A 199 -3.99 19.31 -3.46
C THR A 199 -5.42 19.63 -3.01
N ARG A 200 -6.12 20.55 -3.69
CA ARG A 200 -7.53 20.87 -3.39
C ARG A 200 -8.46 19.71 -3.74
N ASP A 201 -8.25 19.09 -4.91
CA ASP A 201 -9.13 18.03 -5.43
C ASP A 201 -8.97 16.72 -4.65
N ALA A 202 -7.76 16.43 -4.13
CA ALA A 202 -7.51 15.29 -3.27
C ALA A 202 -8.16 15.43 -1.89
N ASP A 203 -8.26 16.66 -1.38
CA ASP A 203 -8.97 17.03 -0.14
C ASP A 203 -8.58 16.14 1.05
N LEU A 204 -7.28 16.20 1.42
CA LEU A 204 -6.77 15.51 2.60
C LEU A 204 -7.13 16.35 3.85
N ASP A 205 -8.00 15.84 4.70
CA ASP A 205 -8.55 16.54 5.87
C ASP A 205 -7.99 16.07 7.22
N GLU A 206 -7.16 15.03 7.22
CA GLU A 206 -6.53 14.46 8.41
C GLU A 206 -5.04 14.17 8.13
N ARG A 207 -4.21 14.15 9.18
CA ARG A 207 -2.82 13.68 9.04
C ARG A 207 -2.80 12.19 8.74
N ALA A 208 -1.89 11.78 7.86
CA ALA A 208 -1.78 10.40 7.40
C ALA A 208 -1.68 9.39 8.55
N VAL A 209 -0.82 9.66 9.53
CA VAL A 209 -0.62 8.77 10.69
C VAL A 209 -1.84 8.71 11.59
N ASP A 210 -2.51 9.85 11.81
CA ASP A 210 -3.70 9.92 12.67
C ASP A 210 -4.85 9.12 12.02
N ALA A 211 -5.04 9.26 10.70
CA ALA A 211 -6.02 8.49 9.93
C ALA A 211 -5.74 6.98 9.98
N ILE A 212 -4.48 6.57 9.78
CA ILE A 212 -4.07 5.16 9.90
C ILE A 212 -4.42 4.64 11.30
N ASN A 213 -4.01 5.34 12.34
CA ASN A 213 -4.23 4.92 13.73
C ASN A 213 -5.73 4.86 14.06
N ARG A 214 -6.54 5.83 13.61
CA ARG A 214 -8.00 5.83 13.78
C ARG A 214 -8.62 4.58 13.15
N VAL A 215 -8.36 4.34 11.87
CA VAL A 215 -8.95 3.21 11.13
C VAL A 215 -8.46 1.87 11.68
N ALA A 216 -7.17 1.76 12.03
CA ALA A 216 -6.61 0.55 12.63
C ALA A 216 -7.30 0.21 13.97
N ARG A 217 -7.54 1.21 14.83
CA ARG A 217 -8.29 1.01 16.10
C ARG A 217 -9.72 0.57 15.83
N GLU A 218 -10.41 1.17 14.86
CA GLU A 218 -11.77 0.78 14.47
C GLU A 218 -11.84 -0.67 14.00
N LEU A 219 -10.93 -1.08 13.10
CA LEU A 219 -10.84 -2.45 12.61
C LEU A 219 -10.60 -3.45 13.75
N LYS A 220 -9.64 -3.16 14.64
CA LYS A 220 -9.33 -4.03 15.78
C LYS A 220 -10.49 -4.13 16.78
N ARG A 221 -11.09 -2.99 17.14
CA ARG A 221 -12.23 -2.96 18.08
C ARG A 221 -13.48 -3.66 17.54
N SER A 222 -13.68 -3.64 16.23
CA SER A 222 -14.79 -4.35 15.60
C SER A 222 -14.67 -5.86 15.63
N GLY A 223 -13.50 -6.41 15.99
CA GLY A 223 -13.19 -7.85 15.95
C GLY A 223 -13.16 -8.43 14.52
N LYS A 224 -13.14 -7.58 13.50
CA LYS A 224 -13.18 -8.02 12.10
C LYS A 224 -11.83 -8.48 11.57
N VAL A 225 -10.73 -8.10 12.23
CA VAL A 225 -9.36 -8.40 11.79
C VAL A 225 -8.52 -9.03 12.90
N ASP A 226 -7.59 -9.86 12.49
CA ASP A 226 -6.59 -10.49 13.37
C ASP A 226 -5.32 -9.63 13.44
N ALA A 227 -5.00 -8.90 12.35
CA ALA A 227 -3.89 -7.95 12.26
C ALA A 227 -4.24 -6.78 11.34
N VAL A 228 -3.51 -5.67 11.46
CA VAL A 228 -3.60 -4.52 10.55
C VAL A 228 -2.23 -4.23 9.96
N VAL A 229 -2.20 -3.95 8.66
CA VAL A 229 -1.03 -3.50 7.89
C VAL A 229 -1.32 -2.08 7.42
N ALA A 230 -0.39 -1.16 7.69
CA ALA A 230 -0.43 0.20 7.17
C ALA A 230 0.33 0.28 5.85
N LEU A 231 -0.29 0.85 4.83
CA LEU A 231 0.32 1.19 3.54
C LEU A 231 0.41 2.72 3.49
N LEU A 232 1.58 3.26 3.80
CA LEU A 232 1.80 4.71 3.88
C LEU A 232 2.73 5.17 2.76
N HIS A 233 2.21 5.99 1.85
CA HIS A 233 3.02 6.67 0.86
C HIS A 233 3.52 8.01 1.42
N ALA A 234 4.69 7.99 2.05
CA ALA A 234 5.33 9.17 2.64
C ALA A 234 6.82 8.92 2.88
N ASP A 235 7.54 9.97 3.33
CA ASP A 235 8.89 9.80 3.85
C ASP A 235 8.91 8.80 5.01
N ALA A 236 9.92 7.94 5.06
CA ALA A 236 10.04 6.89 6.07
C ALA A 236 10.01 7.39 7.52
N SER A 237 10.41 8.64 7.76
CA SER A 237 10.33 9.28 9.07
C SER A 237 8.89 9.45 9.59
N ALA A 238 7.91 9.58 8.67
CA ALA A 238 6.50 9.73 9.03
C ALA A 238 5.92 8.46 9.67
N ALA A 239 6.48 7.29 9.38
CA ALA A 239 6.00 6.02 9.92
C ALA A 239 6.29 5.82 11.42
N ALA A 240 7.13 6.67 12.03
CA ALA A 240 7.61 6.51 13.40
C ALA A 240 6.50 6.52 14.47
N ASP A 241 5.37 7.14 14.18
CA ASP A 241 4.26 7.30 15.13
C ASP A 241 3.07 6.35 14.86
N ILE A 242 3.20 5.47 13.87
CA ILE A 242 2.16 4.45 13.59
C ILE A 242 2.12 3.43 14.73
N GLY A 243 0.92 3.23 15.31
CA GLY A 243 0.69 2.24 16.34
C GLY A 243 1.19 2.59 17.74
N ARG A 244 1.58 3.85 17.98
CA ARG A 244 2.06 4.30 19.31
C ARG A 244 0.95 4.72 20.28
N ASP A 245 -0.31 4.83 19.86
CA ASP A 245 -1.46 5.25 20.67
C ASP A 245 -2.21 4.08 21.33
#